data_648e8a36e2e29c67bc539a2b014b088c
#
_entry.id   648e8a36e2e29c67bc539a2b014b088c
#
_cell.length_a   1.000
_cell.length_b   1.000
_cell.length_c   1.000
_cell.angle_alpha   90.00
_cell.angle_beta   90.00
_cell.angle_gamma   90.00
#
_symmetry.space_group_name_H-M   'P 1'
#
loop_
_entity.id
_entity.type
_entity.pdbx_description
1 polymer ?
#
loop_
_entity_poly.entity_id
_entity_poly.type
_entity_poly.pdbx_seq_one_letter_code
_entity_poly.pdbx_strand_id
1 'polypeptide(L)'
;WSLSGIIFLDVLGALAAVFTLAITEIPKLPEEENRGKVHVLREAMEGFLILKTNKGMLGLVLISTLYTLALMPTSALFPLMSMSYFHGTSTNASVVEVVFSIGLLFGSLILSKWGGTKNRIYTIVGSFLLMSFSLFISGLLPEHGFAAFVFCSWLMGVSGPFYWGIYTPLLQSSFEAKYLGRVLSLSGSIRLISGPVGLSVSGVFAERFGVEKWFIIAGWLVLIASFLCLAIPAVRNCDRQAAGQEGEGL
;
A
#
# COMPACT_ATOMS: atom_id res chain seq x y z
N TRP A 1 22.86 15.04 14.30
CA TRP A 1 23.03 13.67 14.82
C TRP A 1 24.08 13.00 13.95
N SER A 2 25.04 12.32 14.57
CA SER A 2 26.02 11.55 13.81
C SER A 2 25.35 10.30 13.23
N LEU A 3 25.78 9.86 12.04
CA LEU A 3 25.26 8.63 11.39
C LEU A 3 25.35 7.42 12.35
N SER A 4 26.43 7.36 13.14
CA SER A 4 26.63 6.34 14.18
C SER A 4 25.54 6.37 15.26
N GLY A 5 25.03 7.55 15.65
CA GLY A 5 23.95 7.67 16.63
C GLY A 5 22.60 7.15 16.11
N ILE A 6 22.31 7.35 14.82
CA ILE A 6 21.10 6.84 14.16
C ILE A 6 21.15 5.31 14.10
N ILE A 7 22.29 4.75 13.65
CA ILE A 7 22.48 3.29 13.58
C ILE A 7 22.36 2.66 14.98
N PHE A 8 22.92 3.30 16.00
CA PHE A 8 22.81 2.79 17.38
C PHE A 8 21.37 2.77 17.88
N LEU A 9 20.57 3.78 17.54
CA LEU A 9 19.15 3.84 17.88
C LEU A 9 18.36 2.71 17.21
N ASP A 10 18.63 2.43 15.93
CA ASP A 10 18.01 1.32 15.19
C ASP A 10 18.35 -0.04 15.80
N VAL A 11 19.60 -0.26 16.17
CA VAL A 11 20.05 -1.49 16.85
C VAL A 11 19.36 -1.66 18.19
N LEU A 12 19.23 -0.58 18.99
CA LEU A 12 18.49 -0.63 20.26
C LEU A 12 17.02 -0.96 20.06
N GLY A 13 16.37 -0.37 19.04
CA GLY A 13 14.99 -0.68 18.67
C GLY A 13 14.81 -2.14 18.25
N ALA A 14 15.71 -2.67 17.44
CA ALA A 14 15.71 -4.06 17.03
C ALA A 14 15.91 -5.03 18.23
N LEU A 15 16.84 -4.73 19.12
CA LEU A 15 17.05 -5.53 20.34
C LEU A 15 15.83 -5.52 21.27
N ALA A 16 15.20 -4.36 21.47
CA ALA A 16 13.97 -4.24 22.24
C ALA A 16 12.83 -5.07 21.64
N ALA A 17 12.67 -5.03 20.30
CA ALA A 17 11.66 -5.81 19.59
C ALA A 17 11.90 -7.34 19.76
N VAL A 18 13.15 -7.79 19.57
CA VAL A 18 13.52 -9.21 19.77
C VAL A 18 13.28 -9.65 21.22
N PHE A 19 13.65 -8.81 22.19
CA PHE A 19 13.44 -9.10 23.60
C PHE A 19 11.95 -9.20 23.95
N THR A 20 11.13 -8.27 23.46
CA THR A 20 9.67 -8.31 23.64
C THR A 20 9.07 -9.57 23.01
N LEU A 21 9.51 -9.95 21.82
CA LEU A 21 9.04 -11.15 21.15
C LEU A 21 9.44 -12.43 21.91
N ALA A 22 10.63 -12.47 22.49
CA ALA A 22 11.13 -13.61 23.26
C ALA A 22 10.36 -13.83 24.57
N ILE A 23 9.81 -12.76 25.16
CA ILE A 23 9.01 -12.84 26.41
C ILE A 23 7.53 -13.11 26.12
N THR A 24 7.06 -12.79 24.89
CA THR A 24 5.66 -12.99 24.54
C THR A 24 5.37 -14.48 24.31
N GLU A 25 4.54 -15.08 25.16
CA GLU A 25 4.03 -16.43 24.92
C GLU A 25 3.06 -16.40 23.74
N ILE A 26 3.52 -16.87 22.57
CA ILE A 26 2.68 -17.01 21.39
C ILE A 26 1.89 -18.32 21.56
N PRO A 27 0.54 -18.27 21.62
CA PRO A 27 -0.28 -19.48 21.70
C PRO A 27 0.05 -20.38 20.51
N LYS A 28 0.50 -21.61 20.78
CA LYS A 28 0.69 -22.61 19.73
C LYS A 28 -0.67 -23.00 19.20
N LEU A 29 -0.92 -22.72 17.92
CA LEU A 29 -2.06 -23.31 17.23
C LEU A 29 -1.90 -24.84 17.27
N PRO A 30 -3.01 -25.62 17.41
CA PRO A 30 -2.94 -27.08 17.33
C PRO A 30 -2.15 -27.46 16.08
N GLU A 31 -1.05 -28.17 16.25
CA GLU A 31 -0.28 -28.73 15.14
C GLU A 31 -1.21 -29.65 14.35
N GLU A 32 -1.54 -29.30 13.13
CA GLU A 32 -2.00 -30.29 12.17
C GLU A 32 -0.85 -31.29 11.97
N GLU A 33 -1.02 -32.47 12.46
CA GLU A 33 -0.07 -33.60 12.60
C GLU A 33 0.58 -34.04 11.27
N ASN A 34 0.44 -33.30 10.18
CA ASN A 34 0.90 -33.69 8.85
C ASN A 34 1.52 -32.54 8.05
N ARG A 35 2.34 -31.69 8.68
CA ARG A 35 3.23 -30.81 7.92
C ARG A 35 4.44 -31.59 7.42
N GLY A 36 4.23 -32.45 6.41
CA GLY A 36 5.29 -32.83 5.48
C GLY A 36 5.95 -31.57 4.93
N LYS A 37 7.22 -31.69 4.47
CA LYS A 37 8.05 -30.59 3.94
C LYS A 37 7.19 -29.47 3.32
N VAL A 38 7.25 -28.28 3.95
CA VAL A 38 6.50 -27.10 3.52
C VAL A 38 6.88 -26.79 2.07
N HIS A 39 6.02 -27.14 1.15
CA HIS A 39 6.18 -26.78 -0.27
C HIS A 39 5.57 -25.38 -0.43
N VAL A 40 6.40 -24.35 -0.27
CA VAL A 40 6.00 -22.94 -0.43
C VAL A 40 5.17 -22.70 -1.70
N LEU A 41 5.53 -23.36 -2.80
CA LEU A 41 4.79 -23.28 -4.07
C LEU A 41 3.39 -23.90 -3.96
N ARG A 42 3.24 -24.99 -3.20
CA ARG A 42 1.94 -25.63 -3.00
C ARG A 42 1.03 -24.76 -2.14
N GLU A 43 1.55 -24.19 -1.05
CA GLU A 43 0.79 -23.26 -0.20
C GLU A 43 0.38 -22.00 -0.95
N ALA A 44 1.27 -21.44 -1.80
CA ALA A 44 0.94 -20.32 -2.66
C ALA A 44 -0.16 -20.68 -3.67
N MET A 45 -0.10 -21.88 -4.27
CA MET A 45 -1.13 -22.37 -5.20
C MET A 45 -2.47 -22.57 -4.49
N GLU A 46 -2.47 -23.15 -3.29
CA GLU A 46 -3.68 -23.31 -2.47
C GLU A 46 -4.28 -21.96 -2.10
N GLY A 47 -3.44 -20.99 -1.68
CA GLY A 47 -3.85 -19.59 -1.44
C GLY A 47 -4.47 -18.94 -2.69
N PHE A 48 -3.87 -19.18 -3.86
CA PHE A 48 -4.41 -18.67 -5.12
C PHE A 48 -5.77 -19.29 -5.50
N LEU A 49 -5.90 -20.60 -5.31
CA LEU A 49 -7.18 -21.29 -5.56
C LEU A 49 -8.28 -20.76 -4.64
N ILE A 50 -7.97 -20.54 -3.36
CA ILE A 50 -8.90 -19.95 -2.40
C ILE A 50 -9.26 -18.52 -2.80
N LEU A 51 -8.28 -17.69 -3.15
CA LEU A 51 -8.51 -16.32 -3.60
C LEU A 51 -9.38 -16.29 -4.87
N LYS A 52 -9.21 -17.25 -5.78
CA LYS A 52 -9.98 -17.39 -7.02
C LYS A 52 -11.46 -17.74 -6.78
N THR A 53 -11.82 -18.34 -5.66
CA THR A 53 -13.22 -18.61 -5.32
C THR A 53 -14.00 -17.31 -5.14
N ASN A 54 -13.35 -16.26 -4.64
CA ASN A 54 -13.94 -14.92 -4.52
C ASN A 54 -13.37 -13.99 -5.59
N LYS A 55 -14.04 -13.95 -6.74
CA LYS A 55 -13.62 -13.13 -7.90
C LYS A 55 -13.49 -11.64 -7.58
N GLY A 56 -14.29 -11.12 -6.63
CA GLY A 56 -14.22 -9.73 -6.20
C GLY A 56 -12.93 -9.44 -5.46
N MET A 57 -12.55 -10.31 -4.52
CA MET A 57 -11.31 -10.17 -3.77
C MET A 57 -10.07 -10.42 -4.63
N LEU A 58 -10.10 -11.39 -5.55
CA LEU A 58 -9.03 -11.58 -6.52
C LEU A 58 -8.82 -10.31 -7.35
N GLY A 59 -9.90 -9.72 -7.87
CA GLY A 59 -9.84 -8.46 -8.61
C GLY A 59 -9.25 -7.32 -7.77
N LEU A 60 -9.66 -7.20 -6.51
CA LEU A 60 -9.14 -6.19 -5.60
C LEU A 60 -7.65 -6.37 -5.31
N VAL A 61 -7.17 -7.61 -5.12
CA VAL A 61 -5.74 -7.91 -4.95
C VAL A 61 -4.93 -7.52 -6.18
N LEU A 62 -5.42 -7.81 -7.39
CA LEU A 62 -4.75 -7.45 -8.65
C LEU A 62 -4.71 -5.92 -8.85
N ILE A 63 -5.81 -5.22 -8.56
CA ILE A 63 -5.87 -3.75 -8.61
C ILE A 63 -4.92 -3.14 -7.57
N SER A 64 -4.85 -3.71 -6.37
CA SER A 64 -3.92 -3.31 -5.32
C SER A 64 -2.46 -3.52 -5.71
N THR A 65 -2.17 -4.55 -6.50
CA THR A 65 -0.83 -4.80 -7.06
C THR A 65 -0.45 -3.71 -8.05
N LEU A 66 -1.37 -3.30 -8.94
CA LEU A 66 -1.17 -2.19 -9.86
C LEU A 66 -0.91 -0.87 -9.12
N TYR A 67 -1.67 -0.61 -8.06
CA TYR A 67 -1.47 0.54 -7.18
C TYR A 67 -0.08 0.53 -6.52
N THR A 68 0.35 -0.61 -5.97
CA THR A 68 1.66 -0.74 -5.33
C THR A 68 2.81 -0.58 -6.35
N LEU A 69 2.63 -1.10 -7.56
CA LEU A 69 3.59 -0.96 -8.65
C LEU A 69 3.81 0.51 -9.05
N ALA A 70 2.78 1.35 -8.95
CA ALA A 70 2.87 2.78 -9.19
C ALA A 70 3.51 3.54 -8.02
N LEU A 71 3.14 3.21 -6.76
CA LEU A 71 3.51 3.97 -5.58
C LEU A 71 4.88 3.67 -5.02
N MET A 72 5.32 2.41 -5.03
CA MET A 72 6.65 2.04 -4.50
C MET A 72 7.77 2.83 -5.18
N PRO A 73 7.80 2.93 -6.52
CA PRO A 73 8.78 3.79 -7.18
C PRO A 73 8.60 5.27 -6.87
N THR A 74 7.36 5.75 -6.79
CA THR A 74 7.07 7.16 -6.53
C THR A 74 7.66 7.61 -5.20
N SER A 75 7.50 6.81 -4.13
CA SER A 75 8.09 7.12 -2.83
C SER A 75 9.63 7.13 -2.86
N ALA A 76 10.24 6.20 -3.58
CA ALA A 76 11.70 6.18 -3.77
C ALA A 76 12.22 7.36 -4.60
N LEU A 77 11.37 7.91 -5.48
CA LEU A 77 11.71 9.06 -6.33
C LEU A 77 11.43 10.43 -5.68
N PHE A 78 10.83 10.50 -4.48
CA PHE A 78 10.62 11.77 -3.77
C PHE A 78 11.91 12.58 -3.56
N PRO A 79 13.02 11.97 -3.06
CA PRO A 79 14.28 12.70 -2.94
C PRO A 79 14.80 13.19 -4.30
N LEU A 80 14.71 12.35 -5.33
CA LEU A 80 15.17 12.72 -6.68
C LEU A 80 14.32 13.86 -7.27
N MET A 81 13.00 13.82 -7.09
CA MET A 81 12.10 14.91 -7.50
C MET A 81 12.45 16.22 -6.79
N SER A 82 12.71 16.16 -5.48
CA SER A 82 13.03 17.35 -4.68
C SER A 82 14.38 17.95 -5.03
N MET A 83 15.40 17.10 -5.25
CA MET A 83 16.78 17.56 -5.43
C MET A 83 17.15 17.80 -6.89
N SER A 84 16.71 16.93 -7.80
CA SER A 84 17.07 16.99 -9.22
C SER A 84 16.12 17.89 -10.01
N TYR A 85 14.80 17.72 -9.87
CA TYR A 85 13.82 18.48 -10.64
C TYR A 85 13.57 19.89 -10.09
N PHE A 86 13.37 20.00 -8.76
CA PHE A 86 13.16 21.29 -8.10
C PHE A 86 14.45 21.98 -7.66
N HIS A 87 15.64 21.45 -7.99
CA HIS A 87 16.95 22.00 -7.61
C HIS A 87 17.10 22.26 -6.11
N GLY A 88 16.40 21.48 -5.28
CA GLY A 88 16.43 21.62 -3.84
C GLY A 88 17.64 20.91 -3.19
N THR A 89 17.69 21.01 -1.87
CA THR A 89 18.72 20.35 -1.04
C THR A 89 18.17 19.07 -0.43
N SER A 90 19.03 18.29 0.24
CA SER A 90 18.58 17.14 1.05
C SER A 90 17.58 17.53 2.14
N THR A 91 17.66 18.76 2.66
CA THR A 91 16.67 19.30 3.60
C THR A 91 15.29 19.41 2.95
N ASN A 92 15.22 19.85 1.69
CA ASN A 92 13.96 19.89 0.94
C ASN A 92 13.34 18.50 0.77
N ALA A 93 14.17 17.50 0.45
CA ALA A 93 13.69 16.10 0.37
C ALA A 93 13.13 15.62 1.72
N SER A 94 13.83 15.89 2.82
CA SER A 94 13.36 15.55 4.17
C SER A 94 12.05 16.26 4.52
N VAL A 95 11.86 17.51 4.12
CA VAL A 95 10.59 18.25 4.32
C VAL A 95 9.44 17.54 3.63
N VAL A 96 9.61 17.09 2.39
CA VAL A 96 8.57 16.34 1.66
C VAL A 96 8.18 15.07 2.40
N GLU A 97 9.15 14.30 2.90
CA GLU A 97 8.90 13.05 3.63
C GLU A 97 8.20 13.30 4.99
N VAL A 98 8.62 14.33 5.72
CA VAL A 98 7.96 14.73 6.98
C VAL A 98 6.52 15.16 6.73
N VAL A 99 6.29 15.98 5.72
CA VAL A 99 4.94 16.47 5.38
C VAL A 99 4.05 15.33 4.88
N PHE A 100 4.59 14.40 4.10
CA PHE A 100 3.90 13.16 3.72
C PHE A 100 3.50 12.34 4.96
N SER A 101 4.41 12.18 5.93
CA SER A 101 4.15 11.45 7.18
C SER A 101 3.08 12.15 8.04
N ILE A 102 3.09 13.48 8.11
CA ILE A 102 2.01 14.26 8.76
C ILE A 102 0.68 14.00 8.04
N GLY A 103 0.69 13.91 6.71
CA GLY A 103 -0.49 13.53 5.93
C GLY A 103 -1.03 12.15 6.32
N LEU A 104 -0.15 11.15 6.48
CA LEU A 104 -0.53 9.80 6.94
C LEU A 104 -1.22 9.85 8.32
N LEU A 105 -0.66 10.59 9.27
CA LEU A 105 -1.27 10.75 10.60
C LEU A 105 -2.65 11.41 10.50
N PHE A 106 -2.75 12.48 9.72
CA PHE A 106 -4.01 13.21 9.55
C PHE A 106 -5.09 12.34 8.89
N GLY A 107 -4.73 11.62 7.81
CA GLY A 107 -5.62 10.68 7.15
C GLY A 107 -6.09 9.55 8.07
N SER A 108 -5.19 9.02 8.93
CA SER A 108 -5.51 8.00 9.91
C SER A 108 -6.51 8.51 10.96
N LEU A 109 -6.33 9.73 11.45
CA LEU A 109 -7.27 10.37 12.40
C LEU A 109 -8.64 10.58 11.78
N ILE A 110 -8.70 11.03 10.52
CA ILE A 110 -9.99 11.18 9.80
C ILE A 110 -10.67 9.82 9.66
N LEU A 111 -9.94 8.80 9.17
CA LEU A 111 -10.48 7.46 8.98
C LEU A 111 -10.99 6.86 10.31
N SER A 112 -10.24 7.03 11.38
CA SER A 112 -10.61 6.55 12.73
C SER A 112 -11.93 7.14 13.23
N LYS A 113 -12.22 8.42 12.95
CA LYS A 113 -13.46 9.08 13.36
C LYS A 113 -14.62 8.79 12.40
N TRP A 114 -14.35 8.73 11.12
CA TRP A 114 -15.38 8.59 10.09
C TRP A 114 -15.73 7.13 9.79
N GLY A 115 -14.77 6.20 9.91
CA GLY A 115 -14.94 4.77 9.63
C GLY A 115 -15.05 4.41 8.15
N GLY A 116 -15.04 5.38 7.25
CA GLY A 116 -15.23 5.18 5.82
C GLY A 116 -16.70 5.20 5.37
N THR A 117 -16.92 4.92 4.09
CA THR A 117 -18.25 4.82 3.48
C THR A 117 -18.90 3.47 3.80
N LYS A 118 -20.24 3.40 3.73
CA LYS A 118 -21.01 2.15 3.94
C LYS A 118 -20.53 1.00 3.06
N ASN A 119 -20.13 1.28 1.83
CA ASN A 119 -19.43 0.32 0.97
C ASN A 119 -17.95 0.70 0.97
N ARG A 120 -17.13 -0.12 1.60
CA ARG A 120 -15.70 0.09 1.80
C ARG A 120 -14.92 0.32 0.50
N ILE A 121 -15.41 -0.23 -0.62
CA ILE A 121 -14.79 -0.03 -1.95
C ILE A 121 -14.83 1.43 -2.38
N TYR A 122 -15.89 2.20 -2.09
CA TYR A 122 -15.92 3.61 -2.45
C TYR A 122 -14.91 4.45 -1.66
N THR A 123 -14.57 4.03 -0.44
CA THR A 123 -13.47 4.67 0.31
C THR A 123 -12.12 4.42 -0.35
N ILE A 124 -11.87 3.18 -0.81
CA ILE A 124 -10.65 2.83 -1.59
C ILE A 124 -10.60 3.64 -2.90
N VAL A 125 -11.71 3.72 -3.63
CA VAL A 125 -11.80 4.52 -4.86
C VAL A 125 -11.49 5.99 -4.60
N GLY A 126 -12.07 6.58 -3.55
CA GLY A 126 -11.79 7.96 -3.15
C GLY A 126 -10.31 8.19 -2.81
N SER A 127 -9.68 7.24 -2.11
CA SER A 127 -8.25 7.24 -1.85
C SER A 127 -7.44 7.23 -3.14
N PHE A 128 -7.77 6.34 -4.08
CA PHE A 128 -7.07 6.25 -5.36
C PHE A 128 -7.24 7.53 -6.21
N LEU A 129 -8.43 8.13 -6.23
CA LEU A 129 -8.67 9.39 -6.92
C LEU A 129 -7.85 10.53 -6.31
N LEU A 130 -7.83 10.66 -4.98
CA LEU A 130 -7.03 11.67 -4.30
C LEU A 130 -5.54 11.50 -4.57
N MET A 131 -5.04 10.26 -4.50
CA MET A 131 -3.67 9.91 -4.83
C MET A 131 -3.33 10.23 -6.29
N SER A 132 -4.16 9.78 -7.24
CA SER A 132 -3.97 10.02 -8.67
C SER A 132 -3.92 11.52 -9.00
N PHE A 133 -4.85 12.31 -8.45
CA PHE A 133 -4.89 13.75 -8.62
C PHE A 133 -3.62 14.44 -8.10
N SER A 134 -3.17 14.05 -6.90
CA SER A 134 -1.95 14.58 -6.30
C SER A 134 -0.70 14.23 -7.11
N LEU A 135 -0.64 13.01 -7.67
CA LEU A 135 0.44 12.57 -8.55
C LEU A 135 0.45 13.35 -9.87
N PHE A 136 -0.71 13.55 -10.50
CA PHE A 136 -0.82 14.35 -11.73
C PHE A 136 -0.36 15.78 -11.53
N ILE A 137 -0.85 16.44 -10.49
CA ILE A 137 -0.42 17.82 -10.19
C ILE A 137 1.09 17.84 -9.99
N SER A 138 1.64 16.92 -9.17
CA SER A 138 3.08 16.86 -8.89
C SER A 138 3.93 16.73 -10.15
N GLY A 139 3.48 15.89 -11.12
CA GLY A 139 4.21 15.68 -12.37
C GLY A 139 4.05 16.81 -13.40
N LEU A 140 3.06 17.69 -13.22
CA LEU A 140 2.80 18.85 -14.11
C LEU A 140 3.34 20.16 -13.55
N LEU A 141 3.88 20.18 -12.33
CA LEU A 141 4.43 21.39 -11.73
C LEU A 141 5.66 21.89 -12.49
N PRO A 142 5.82 23.21 -12.65
CA PRO A 142 7.07 23.79 -13.13
C PRO A 142 8.18 23.66 -12.05
N GLU A 143 9.44 23.80 -12.43
CA GLU A 143 10.60 23.67 -11.54
C GLU A 143 10.54 24.60 -10.30
N HIS A 144 9.81 25.70 -10.37
CA HIS A 144 9.60 26.63 -9.25
C HIS A 144 8.43 26.22 -8.34
N GLY A 145 7.74 25.11 -8.65
CA GLY A 145 6.52 24.67 -7.97
C GLY A 145 6.74 23.84 -6.70
N PHE A 146 7.92 23.91 -6.06
CA PHE A 146 8.27 23.06 -4.90
C PHE A 146 7.24 23.12 -3.76
N ALA A 147 6.72 24.31 -3.42
CA ALA A 147 5.71 24.46 -2.35
C ALA A 147 4.40 23.69 -2.68
N ALA A 148 3.98 23.71 -3.94
CA ALA A 148 2.82 22.94 -4.39
C ALA A 148 3.10 21.43 -4.36
N PHE A 149 4.32 21.01 -4.68
CA PHE A 149 4.74 19.62 -4.54
C PHE A 149 4.69 19.13 -3.09
N VAL A 150 5.16 19.94 -2.13
CA VAL A 150 5.06 19.66 -0.69
C VAL A 150 3.59 19.50 -0.27
N PHE A 151 2.70 20.35 -0.76
CA PHE A 151 1.26 20.20 -0.50
C PHE A 151 0.67 18.94 -1.13
N CYS A 152 1.05 18.61 -2.36
CA CYS A 152 0.65 17.37 -3.02
C CYS A 152 1.16 16.13 -2.24
N SER A 153 2.37 16.17 -1.72
CA SER A 153 2.92 15.08 -0.89
C SER A 153 2.08 14.87 0.39
N TRP A 154 1.62 15.94 1.01
CA TRP A 154 0.68 15.86 2.12
C TRP A 154 -0.64 15.17 1.72
N LEU A 155 -1.24 15.54 0.60
CA LEU A 155 -2.46 14.90 0.10
C LEU A 155 -2.24 13.42 -0.22
N MET A 156 -1.08 13.06 -0.80
CA MET A 156 -0.70 11.66 -1.01
C MET A 156 -0.63 10.91 0.32
N GLY A 157 -0.02 11.52 1.35
CA GLY A 157 0.02 10.98 2.70
C GLY A 157 -1.38 10.75 3.26
N VAL A 158 -2.27 11.76 3.18
CA VAL A 158 -3.67 11.66 3.65
C VAL A 158 -4.40 10.50 2.99
N SER A 159 -4.15 10.23 1.71
CA SER A 159 -4.86 9.17 0.97
C SER A 159 -4.49 7.75 1.43
N GLY A 160 -3.26 7.53 1.90
CA GLY A 160 -2.72 6.20 2.25
C GLY A 160 -3.58 5.41 3.23
N PRO A 161 -3.92 5.96 4.41
CA PRO A 161 -4.73 5.28 5.42
C PRO A 161 -6.11 4.85 4.93
N PHE A 162 -6.75 5.61 4.03
CA PHE A 162 -8.05 5.25 3.47
C PHE A 162 -7.99 4.00 2.59
N TYR A 163 -6.85 3.73 1.99
CA TYR A 163 -6.63 2.49 1.27
C TYR A 163 -6.24 1.35 2.24
N TRP A 164 -5.12 1.49 2.96
CA TRP A 164 -4.58 0.42 3.81
C TRP A 164 -5.49 0.03 4.97
N GLY A 165 -6.11 1.03 5.61
CA GLY A 165 -7.02 0.84 6.75
C GLY A 165 -8.33 0.15 6.36
N ILE A 166 -8.71 0.16 5.09
CA ILE A 166 -9.91 -0.53 4.58
C ILE A 166 -9.57 -1.85 3.89
N TYR A 167 -8.50 -1.88 3.08
CA TYR A 167 -8.12 -3.05 2.29
C TYR A 167 -7.83 -4.29 3.16
N THR A 168 -7.03 -4.12 4.21
CA THR A 168 -6.61 -5.25 5.04
C THR A 168 -7.77 -5.87 5.83
N PRO A 169 -8.59 -5.10 6.57
CA PRO A 169 -9.78 -5.63 7.22
C PRO A 169 -10.79 -6.26 6.25
N LEU A 170 -10.98 -5.65 5.05
CA LEU A 170 -11.87 -6.20 4.05
C LEU A 170 -11.38 -7.58 3.55
N LEU A 171 -10.08 -7.73 3.32
CA LEU A 171 -9.49 -9.01 2.96
C LEU A 171 -9.66 -10.03 4.09
N GLN A 172 -9.47 -9.61 5.35
CA GLN A 172 -9.63 -10.46 6.52
C GLN A 172 -11.07 -10.93 6.74
N SER A 173 -12.05 -10.05 6.55
CA SER A 173 -13.47 -10.40 6.72
C SER A 173 -14.06 -11.23 5.58
N SER A 174 -13.34 -11.34 4.45
CA SER A 174 -13.83 -12.06 3.26
C SER A 174 -13.47 -13.54 3.20
N PHE A 175 -12.69 -14.03 4.15
CA PHE A 175 -12.23 -15.42 4.18
C PHE A 175 -12.28 -15.98 5.60
N GLU A 176 -12.59 -17.28 5.73
CA GLU A 176 -12.55 -18.00 7.00
C GLU A 176 -11.15 -17.94 7.62
N ALA A 177 -11.08 -17.91 8.96
CA ALA A 177 -9.83 -17.85 9.72
C ALA A 177 -8.82 -18.95 9.32
N LYS A 178 -9.31 -20.13 8.95
CA LYS A 178 -8.52 -21.27 8.47
C LYS A 178 -7.68 -20.96 7.23
N TYR A 179 -8.18 -20.13 6.32
CA TYR A 179 -7.53 -19.82 5.04
C TYR A 179 -6.82 -18.46 5.05
N LEU A 180 -7.09 -17.65 6.06
CA LEU A 180 -6.67 -16.26 6.13
C LEU A 180 -5.14 -16.09 6.01
N GLY A 181 -4.37 -16.92 6.69
CA GLY A 181 -2.91 -16.89 6.62
C GLY A 181 -2.37 -17.09 5.19
N ARG A 182 -2.94 -18.03 4.43
CA ARG A 182 -2.53 -18.32 3.04
C ARG A 182 -2.89 -17.18 2.09
N VAL A 183 -4.10 -16.61 2.23
CA VAL A 183 -4.57 -15.49 1.40
C VAL A 183 -3.77 -14.22 1.68
N LEU A 184 -3.54 -13.88 2.96
CA LEU A 184 -2.76 -12.71 3.35
C LEU A 184 -1.30 -12.83 2.91
N SER A 185 -0.68 -13.99 3.11
CA SER A 185 0.69 -14.26 2.67
C SER A 185 0.82 -14.13 1.14
N LEU A 186 -0.08 -14.75 0.38
CA LEU A 186 -0.08 -14.66 -1.07
C LEU A 186 -0.27 -13.22 -1.56
N SER A 187 -1.29 -12.51 -1.06
CA SER A 187 -1.57 -11.14 -1.45
C SER A 187 -0.40 -10.20 -1.08
N GLY A 188 0.22 -10.42 0.07
CA GLY A 188 1.43 -9.71 0.50
C GLY A 188 2.61 -9.98 -0.41
N SER A 189 2.86 -11.24 -0.79
CA SER A 189 3.94 -11.63 -1.69
C SER A 189 3.79 -11.04 -3.09
N ILE A 190 2.59 -11.07 -3.65
CA ILE A 190 2.31 -10.48 -4.97
C ILE A 190 2.62 -8.97 -4.95
N ARG A 191 2.19 -8.25 -3.91
CA ARG A 191 2.48 -6.82 -3.76
C ARG A 191 3.95 -6.56 -3.49
N LEU A 192 4.63 -7.39 -2.71
CA LEU A 192 6.05 -7.23 -2.42
C LEU A 192 6.90 -7.37 -3.71
N ILE A 193 6.57 -8.31 -4.58
CA ILE A 193 7.26 -8.50 -5.86
C ILE A 193 7.03 -7.31 -6.81
N SER A 194 5.87 -6.67 -6.76
CA SER A 194 5.58 -5.52 -7.62
C SER A 194 6.47 -4.30 -7.31
N GLY A 195 6.98 -4.18 -6.08
CA GLY A 195 7.89 -3.10 -5.69
C GLY A 195 9.20 -3.07 -6.48
N PRO A 196 10.05 -4.11 -6.42
CA PRO A 196 11.28 -4.19 -7.20
C PRO A 196 11.07 -4.06 -8.72
N VAL A 197 9.98 -4.65 -9.24
CA VAL A 197 9.61 -4.50 -10.66
C VAL A 197 9.34 -3.04 -11.00
N GLY A 198 8.51 -2.38 -10.19
CA GLY A 198 8.20 -0.96 -10.37
C GLY A 198 9.46 -0.09 -10.28
N LEU A 199 10.33 -0.32 -9.27
CA LEU A 199 11.58 0.42 -9.10
C LEU A 199 12.53 0.24 -10.28
N SER A 200 12.69 -0.97 -10.80
CA SER A 200 13.53 -1.23 -11.96
C SER A 200 13.05 -0.49 -13.21
N VAL A 201 11.74 -0.49 -13.44
CA VAL A 201 11.12 0.22 -14.58
C VAL A 201 11.23 1.74 -14.39
N SER A 202 10.91 2.25 -13.20
CA SER A 202 10.90 3.68 -12.93
C SER A 202 12.28 4.31 -12.94
N GLY A 203 13.32 3.60 -12.48
CA GLY A 203 14.69 4.07 -12.51
C GLY A 203 15.16 4.36 -13.93
N VAL A 204 15.03 3.36 -14.82
CA VAL A 204 15.37 3.50 -16.25
C VAL A 204 14.52 4.59 -16.93
N PHE A 205 13.25 4.68 -16.56
CA PHE A 205 12.33 5.67 -17.13
C PHE A 205 12.69 7.09 -16.67
N ALA A 206 12.94 7.29 -15.37
CA ALA A 206 13.28 8.58 -14.80
C ALA A 206 14.63 9.11 -15.35
N GLU A 207 15.61 8.22 -15.59
CA GLU A 207 16.89 8.58 -16.20
C GLU A 207 16.73 9.07 -17.63
N ARG A 208 15.85 8.45 -18.43
CA ARG A 208 15.67 8.78 -19.87
C ARG A 208 14.72 9.93 -20.13
N PHE A 209 13.66 10.06 -19.36
CA PHE A 209 12.53 10.93 -19.65
C PHE A 209 12.29 12.02 -18.61
N GLY A 210 12.96 11.94 -17.46
CA GLY A 210 12.75 12.82 -16.32
C GLY A 210 11.86 12.21 -15.24
N VAL A 211 12.18 12.57 -14.00
CA VAL A 211 11.47 12.04 -12.82
C VAL A 211 10.03 12.52 -12.76
N GLU A 212 9.74 13.74 -13.19
CA GLU A 212 8.41 14.35 -13.19
C GLU A 212 7.40 13.56 -14.04
N LYS A 213 7.86 12.96 -15.14
CA LYS A 213 7.01 12.16 -16.03
C LYS A 213 6.61 10.83 -15.40
N TRP A 214 7.42 10.29 -14.49
CA TRP A 214 7.03 9.11 -13.73
C TRP A 214 5.80 9.40 -12.85
N PHE A 215 5.73 10.57 -12.21
CA PHE A 215 4.57 10.96 -11.41
C PHE A 215 3.28 11.02 -12.24
N ILE A 216 3.37 11.49 -13.49
CA ILE A 216 2.22 11.48 -14.42
C ILE A 216 1.80 10.04 -14.75
N ILE A 217 2.76 9.16 -15.06
CA ILE A 217 2.47 7.74 -15.36
C ILE A 217 1.88 7.04 -14.14
N ALA A 218 2.46 7.23 -12.96
CA ALA A 218 1.94 6.71 -11.71
C ALA A 218 0.50 7.20 -11.45
N GLY A 219 0.23 8.48 -11.73
CA GLY A 219 -1.11 9.05 -11.68
C GLY A 219 -2.09 8.31 -12.60
N TRP A 220 -1.71 8.03 -13.85
CA TRP A 220 -2.54 7.23 -14.78
C TRP A 220 -2.77 5.81 -14.29
N LEU A 221 -1.74 5.12 -13.80
CA LEU A 221 -1.87 3.76 -13.27
C LEU A 221 -2.85 3.71 -12.08
N VAL A 222 -2.75 4.68 -11.16
CA VAL A 222 -3.65 4.77 -10.00
C VAL A 222 -5.07 5.17 -10.43
N LEU A 223 -5.22 6.03 -11.44
CA LEU A 223 -6.53 6.38 -12.00
C LEU A 223 -7.20 5.16 -12.66
N ILE A 224 -6.44 4.38 -13.42
CA ILE A 224 -6.93 3.12 -14.01
C ILE A 224 -7.33 2.15 -12.89
N ALA A 225 -6.54 2.01 -11.83
CA ALA A 225 -6.88 1.20 -10.67
C ALA A 225 -8.21 1.64 -10.03
N SER A 226 -8.42 2.94 -9.87
CA SER A 226 -9.68 3.51 -9.38
C SER A 226 -10.87 3.17 -10.28
N PHE A 227 -10.69 3.34 -11.59
CA PHE A 227 -11.72 3.02 -12.58
C PHE A 227 -12.05 1.52 -12.59
N LEU A 228 -11.05 0.64 -12.51
CA LEU A 228 -11.24 -0.81 -12.45
C LEU A 228 -12.03 -1.24 -11.21
N CYS A 229 -11.83 -0.60 -10.05
CA CYS A 229 -12.63 -0.85 -8.85
C CYS A 229 -14.12 -0.57 -9.08
N LEU A 230 -14.47 0.42 -9.89
CA LEU A 230 -15.85 0.78 -10.20
C LEU A 230 -16.42 -0.06 -11.37
N ALA A 231 -15.61 -0.30 -12.40
CA ALA A 231 -16.03 -0.96 -13.63
C ALA A 231 -16.26 -2.46 -13.46
N ILE A 232 -15.55 -3.11 -12.53
CA ILE A 232 -15.70 -4.56 -12.28
C ILE A 232 -16.77 -4.77 -11.21
N PRO A 233 -17.99 -5.28 -11.59
CA PRO A 233 -19.10 -5.44 -10.63
C PRO A 233 -18.75 -6.38 -9.47
N ALA A 234 -17.92 -7.41 -9.72
CA ALA A 234 -17.46 -8.33 -8.69
C ALA A 234 -16.64 -7.61 -7.60
N VAL A 235 -15.75 -6.67 -7.98
CA VAL A 235 -14.95 -5.88 -7.05
C VAL A 235 -15.83 -4.87 -6.32
N ARG A 236 -16.67 -4.14 -7.03
CA ARG A 236 -17.56 -3.13 -6.45
C ARG A 236 -18.51 -3.69 -5.39
N ASN A 237 -18.94 -4.94 -5.55
CA ASN A 237 -19.89 -5.58 -4.66
C ASN A 237 -19.24 -6.55 -3.65
N CYS A 238 -17.91 -6.71 -3.62
CA CYS A 238 -17.24 -7.69 -2.76
C CYS A 238 -17.48 -7.41 -1.26
N ASP A 239 -17.62 -6.14 -0.87
CA ASP A 239 -17.92 -5.74 0.51
C ASP A 239 -19.31 -6.26 0.97
N ARG A 240 -20.32 -6.21 0.10
CA ARG A 240 -21.65 -6.75 0.40
C ARG A 240 -21.66 -8.28 0.56
N GLN A 241 -20.78 -8.96 -0.18
CA GLN A 241 -20.62 -10.41 -0.08
C GLN A 241 -19.94 -10.82 1.22
N ALA A 242 -18.95 -10.03 1.67
CA ALA A 242 -18.30 -10.23 2.97
C ALA A 242 -19.29 -10.03 4.14
N ALA A 243 -20.12 -8.97 4.10
CA ALA A 243 -21.12 -8.71 5.13
C ALA A 243 -22.25 -9.77 5.20
N GLY A 244 -22.59 -10.41 4.07
CA GLY A 244 -23.56 -11.51 4.03
C GLY A 244 -23.06 -12.78 4.72
N GLN A 245 -21.76 -13.05 4.66
CA GLN A 245 -21.15 -14.21 5.32
C GLN A 245 -21.04 -14.05 6.84
N GLU A 246 -20.89 -12.84 7.35
CA GLU A 246 -20.93 -12.53 8.80
C GLU A 246 -22.34 -12.72 9.40
N GLY A 247 -23.40 -12.53 8.60
CA GLY A 247 -24.80 -12.70 9.03
C GLY A 247 -25.30 -14.14 9.06
N GLU A 248 -24.69 -15.06 8.32
CA GLU A 248 -25.06 -16.49 8.28
C GLU A 248 -24.29 -17.33 9.32
N GLY A 249 -23.29 -16.76 10.00
CA GLY A 249 -22.46 -17.44 11.01
C GLY A 249 -22.88 -17.17 12.47
N LEU A 250 -23.97 -16.45 12.71
CA LEU A 250 -24.60 -16.18 14.03
C LEU A 250 -25.89 -16.98 14.16
#